data_9a0d47b526419249057c904cbc0fa332
#
_entry.id   9a0d47b526419249057c904cbc0fa332
#
_cell.length_a   1.000
_cell.length_b   1.000
_cell.length_c   1.000
_cell.angle_alpha   90.00
_cell.angle_beta   90.00
_cell.angle_gamma   90.00
#
_symmetry.space_group_name_H-M   'P 1'
#
loop_
_entity.id
_entity.type
_entity.pdbx_description
1 polymer ?
#
loop_
_entity_poly.entity_id
_entity_poly.type
_entity_poly.pdbx_seq_one_letter_code
_entity_poly.pdbx_strand_id
1 'polypeptide(L)'
;MKWRNQLLAFVCLLAFGGVGVIYFQHWVIRKPFGIILFVGEGLAPARLAPTRTYAAGAGTRLNMDSMPYAALVMNYSKDFAAPDQASAATAIATGERVINRAIAINGEGKAIKSIIELAREYGRATGLVTDAKLTDATNAAFYAHTGDPSDPEKIAAEFVDRGNIDIAMGGGAAQFIPTTKGGERQDTRDLLLELRGNGFDIVRTRTDLEAVPAWRRSKPAGP
;
A
#
# COMPACT_ATOMS: atom_id res chain seq x y z
N MET A 1 -20.24 -43.25 -40.20
CA MET A 1 -20.04 -43.46 -38.77
C MET A 1 -18.61 -43.09 -38.25
N LYS A 2 -17.55 -43.38 -38.98
CA LYS A 2 -16.16 -43.11 -38.53
C LYS A 2 -15.85 -41.61 -38.29
N TRP A 3 -16.33 -40.72 -39.17
CA TRP A 3 -16.06 -39.26 -39.08
C TRP A 3 -16.72 -38.60 -37.87
N ARG A 4 -17.93 -39.01 -37.51
CA ARG A 4 -18.67 -38.53 -36.34
C ARG A 4 -17.93 -38.91 -35.02
N ASN A 5 -17.35 -40.09 -34.94
CA ASN A 5 -16.61 -40.50 -33.78
C ASN A 5 -15.24 -39.80 -33.65
N GLN A 6 -14.61 -39.48 -34.79
CA GLN A 6 -13.40 -38.68 -34.81
C GLN A 6 -13.64 -37.22 -34.36
N LEU A 7 -14.74 -36.63 -34.83
CA LEU A 7 -15.14 -35.27 -34.38
C LEU A 7 -15.46 -35.25 -32.89
N LEU A 8 -16.16 -36.28 -32.39
CA LEU A 8 -16.48 -36.37 -30.96
C LEU A 8 -15.23 -36.56 -30.12
N ALA A 9 -14.28 -37.38 -30.54
CA ALA A 9 -13.00 -37.55 -29.87
C ALA A 9 -12.20 -36.23 -29.83
N PHE A 10 -12.20 -35.47 -30.91
CA PHE A 10 -11.51 -34.17 -30.97
C PHE A 10 -12.16 -33.14 -30.02
N VAL A 11 -13.50 -33.07 -29.98
CA VAL A 11 -14.22 -32.20 -29.03
C VAL A 11 -13.94 -32.58 -27.60
N CYS A 12 -13.92 -33.88 -27.25
CA CYS A 12 -13.57 -34.37 -25.93
C CYS A 12 -12.11 -34.01 -25.53
N LEU A 13 -11.18 -34.10 -26.49
CA LEU A 13 -9.78 -33.73 -26.25
C LEU A 13 -9.64 -32.22 -25.96
N LEU A 14 -10.34 -31.36 -26.72
CA LEU A 14 -10.35 -29.91 -26.49
C LEU A 14 -11.01 -29.57 -25.16
N ALA A 15 -12.11 -30.22 -24.81
CA ALA A 15 -12.77 -30.04 -23.52
C ALA A 15 -11.87 -30.44 -22.35
N PHE A 16 -11.20 -31.58 -22.47
CA PHE A 16 -10.25 -32.05 -21.46
C PHE A 16 -9.04 -31.11 -21.32
N GLY A 17 -8.48 -30.63 -22.44
CA GLY A 17 -7.43 -29.63 -22.45
C GLY A 17 -7.87 -28.32 -21.80
N GLY A 18 -9.07 -27.84 -22.13
CA GLY A 18 -9.66 -26.64 -21.53
C GLY A 18 -9.85 -26.75 -20.01
N VAL A 19 -10.40 -27.88 -19.55
CA VAL A 19 -10.52 -28.18 -18.11
C VAL A 19 -9.16 -28.23 -17.44
N GLY A 20 -8.16 -28.84 -18.11
CA GLY A 20 -6.78 -28.90 -17.60
C GLY A 20 -6.16 -27.53 -17.42
N VAL A 21 -6.34 -26.62 -18.38
CA VAL A 21 -5.87 -25.23 -18.31
C VAL A 21 -6.56 -24.46 -17.17
N ILE A 22 -7.89 -24.60 -17.06
CA ILE A 22 -8.66 -23.96 -15.97
C ILE A 22 -8.22 -24.48 -14.60
N TYR A 23 -8.04 -25.80 -14.48
CA TYR A 23 -7.53 -26.42 -13.25
C TYR A 23 -6.15 -25.89 -12.90
N PHE A 24 -5.22 -25.84 -13.86
CA PHE A 24 -3.87 -25.34 -13.64
C PHE A 24 -3.88 -23.88 -13.20
N GLN A 25 -4.65 -23.02 -13.85
CA GLN A 25 -4.74 -21.60 -13.50
C GLN A 25 -5.40 -21.33 -12.14
N HIS A 26 -6.42 -22.11 -11.78
CA HIS A 26 -7.17 -21.88 -10.54
C HIS A 26 -6.58 -22.60 -9.31
N TRP A 27 -5.97 -23.77 -9.49
CA TRP A 27 -5.58 -24.63 -8.39
C TRP A 27 -4.07 -24.78 -8.22
N VAL A 28 -3.31 -24.69 -9.29
CA VAL A 28 -1.85 -24.85 -9.23
C VAL A 28 -1.15 -23.51 -9.05
N ILE A 29 -1.61 -22.45 -9.71
CA ILE A 29 -1.11 -21.10 -9.50
C ILE A 29 -1.79 -20.53 -8.24
N ARG A 30 -1.19 -20.76 -7.09
CA ARG A 30 -1.65 -20.17 -5.83
C ARG A 30 -1.38 -18.67 -5.87
N LYS A 31 -2.45 -17.87 -6.04
CA LYS A 31 -2.36 -16.42 -5.84
C LYS A 31 -2.09 -16.18 -4.34
N PRO A 32 -1.12 -15.32 -3.97
CA PRO A 32 -0.87 -15.02 -2.57
C PRO A 32 -2.16 -14.49 -1.93
N PHE A 33 -2.46 -14.94 -0.72
CA PHE A 33 -3.65 -14.52 0.02
C PHE A 33 -3.58 -13.04 0.37
N GLY A 34 -2.39 -12.55 0.71
CA GLY A 34 -2.11 -11.15 1.00
C GLY A 34 -0.62 -10.86 0.91
N ILE A 35 -0.29 -9.58 0.81
CA ILE A 35 1.08 -9.05 0.83
C ILE A 35 1.15 -8.08 1.99
N ILE A 36 2.15 -8.25 2.86
CA ILE A 36 2.50 -7.29 3.91
C ILE A 36 3.88 -6.76 3.56
N LEU A 37 3.95 -5.47 3.25
CA LEU A 37 5.19 -4.76 2.95
C LEU A 37 5.61 -3.93 4.17
N PHE A 38 6.78 -4.22 4.71
CA PHE A 38 7.40 -3.41 5.77
C PHE A 38 8.43 -2.49 5.15
N VAL A 39 8.25 -1.18 5.31
CA VAL A 39 9.19 -0.15 4.85
C VAL A 39 9.86 0.46 6.07
N GLY A 40 11.16 0.19 6.23
CA GLY A 40 11.97 0.76 7.32
C GLY A 40 12.69 2.01 6.83
N GLU A 41 12.12 3.18 7.04
CA GLU A 41 12.75 4.45 6.69
C GLU A 41 13.96 4.72 7.57
N GLY A 42 15.10 5.04 6.93
CA GLY A 42 16.36 5.23 7.65
C GLY A 42 16.93 3.95 8.28
N LEU A 43 16.42 2.78 7.97
CA LEU A 43 16.93 1.49 8.43
C LEU A 43 18.20 1.11 7.66
N ALA A 44 19.29 1.83 7.90
CA ALA A 44 20.58 1.51 7.32
C ALA A 44 21.19 0.24 7.94
N PRO A 45 21.99 -0.55 7.19
CA PRO A 45 22.68 -1.73 7.73
C PRO A 45 23.49 -1.45 8.99
N ALA A 46 24.08 -0.25 9.10
CA ALA A 46 24.83 0.19 10.29
C ALA A 46 23.96 0.26 11.58
N ARG A 47 22.65 0.35 11.46
CA ARG A 47 21.72 0.37 12.61
C ARG A 47 21.35 -1.02 13.11
N LEU A 48 21.58 -2.06 12.32
CA LEU A 48 21.18 -3.43 12.68
C LEU A 48 22.06 -3.99 13.82
N ALA A 49 23.37 -3.71 13.81
CA ALA A 49 24.24 -4.20 14.87
C ALA A 49 23.92 -3.59 16.25
N PRO A 50 23.75 -2.27 16.41
CA PRO A 50 23.27 -1.69 17.66
C PRO A 50 21.89 -2.24 18.08
N THR A 51 20.99 -2.43 17.13
CA THR A 51 19.65 -2.97 17.41
C THR A 51 19.72 -4.40 17.98
N ARG A 52 20.55 -5.28 17.40
CA ARG A 52 20.77 -6.63 17.95
C ARG A 52 21.33 -6.57 19.36
N THR A 53 22.35 -5.73 19.59
CA THR A 53 22.96 -5.57 20.91
C THR A 53 21.95 -5.08 21.95
N TYR A 54 21.10 -4.11 21.58
CA TYR A 54 20.05 -3.58 22.47
C TYR A 54 18.95 -4.61 22.75
N ALA A 55 18.53 -5.37 21.75
CA ALA A 55 17.41 -6.30 21.86
C ALA A 55 17.71 -7.48 22.82
N ALA A 56 18.87 -8.13 22.71
CA ALA A 56 19.25 -9.24 23.59
C ALA A 56 20.74 -9.63 23.50
N GLY A 57 21.63 -8.72 23.08
CA GLY A 57 23.07 -8.93 22.97
C GLY A 57 23.56 -9.19 21.55
N ALA A 58 24.85 -9.04 21.32
CA ALA A 58 25.48 -9.02 20.00
C ALA A 58 25.28 -10.32 19.16
N GLY A 59 25.07 -11.47 19.82
CA GLY A 59 24.80 -12.74 19.15
C GLY A 59 23.34 -13.01 18.80
N THR A 60 22.43 -12.08 19.14
CA THR A 60 21.00 -12.24 18.91
C THR A 60 20.63 -12.00 17.44
N ARG A 61 19.74 -12.85 16.93
CA ARG A 61 19.13 -12.65 15.61
C ARG A 61 17.82 -11.87 15.74
N LEU A 62 17.63 -10.87 14.89
CA LEU A 62 16.33 -10.22 14.71
C LEU A 62 15.44 -11.12 13.85
N ASN A 63 14.12 -10.95 13.96
CA ASN A 63 13.17 -11.70 13.12
C ASN A 63 13.45 -11.53 11.62
N MET A 64 13.88 -10.33 11.20
CA MET A 64 14.27 -10.07 9.82
C MET A 64 15.49 -10.88 9.35
N ASP A 65 16.40 -11.26 10.26
CA ASP A 65 17.58 -12.08 9.92
C ASP A 65 17.21 -13.55 9.59
N SER A 66 15.98 -13.96 9.86
CA SER A 66 15.45 -15.27 9.53
C SER A 66 14.72 -15.34 8.17
N MET A 67 14.60 -14.20 7.48
CA MET A 67 13.99 -14.17 6.16
C MET A 67 14.83 -14.98 5.15
N PRO A 68 14.21 -15.83 4.33
CA PRO A 68 14.94 -16.78 3.47
C PRO A 68 15.62 -16.11 2.28
N TYR A 69 15.21 -14.89 1.92
CA TYR A 69 15.74 -14.18 0.76
C TYR A 69 16.12 -12.75 1.11
N ALA A 70 17.21 -12.26 0.51
CA ALA A 70 17.65 -10.88 0.58
C ALA A 70 18.13 -10.44 -0.81
N ALA A 71 17.90 -9.17 -1.13
CA ALA A 71 18.35 -8.57 -2.37
C ALA A 71 18.80 -7.11 -2.13
N LEU A 72 19.71 -6.65 -2.97
CA LEU A 72 20.10 -5.23 -3.01
C LEU A 72 19.37 -4.56 -4.16
N VAL A 73 18.85 -3.37 -3.90
CA VAL A 73 18.16 -2.56 -4.90
C VAL A 73 18.92 -1.25 -5.08
N MET A 74 19.22 -0.89 -6.32
CA MET A 74 19.78 0.43 -6.63
C MET A 74 18.68 1.48 -6.49
N ASN A 75 18.92 2.44 -5.60
CA ASN A 75 17.97 3.50 -5.30
C ASN A 75 18.55 4.85 -5.75
N TYR A 76 18.02 5.42 -6.84
CA TYR A 76 18.31 6.77 -7.33
C TYR A 76 17.08 7.35 -8.04
N SER A 77 16.92 8.68 -7.99
CA SER A 77 15.85 9.37 -8.70
C SER A 77 16.21 9.62 -10.17
N LYS A 78 15.27 10.12 -10.97
CA LYS A 78 15.54 10.44 -12.38
C LYS A 78 16.52 11.61 -12.56
N ASP A 79 16.60 12.49 -11.58
CA ASP A 79 17.35 13.75 -11.61
C ASP A 79 18.62 13.74 -10.72
N PHE A 80 18.66 12.88 -9.69
CA PHE A 80 19.79 12.84 -8.75
C PHE A 80 20.25 11.42 -8.42
N ALA A 81 21.54 11.28 -8.12
CA ALA A 81 22.12 10.02 -7.66
C ALA A 81 21.60 9.61 -6.26
N ALA A 82 21.20 10.57 -5.44
CA ALA A 82 20.55 10.32 -4.16
C ALA A 82 19.08 10.75 -4.23
N PRO A 83 18.14 9.80 -4.09
CA PRO A 83 16.71 10.11 -4.07
C PRO A 83 16.35 10.78 -2.75
N ASP A 84 15.35 11.64 -2.79
CA ASP A 84 14.66 12.08 -1.58
C ASP A 84 13.62 11.05 -1.12
N GLN A 85 12.97 11.34 0.01
CA GLN A 85 11.93 10.49 0.58
C GLN A 85 10.78 10.23 -0.42
N ALA A 86 10.32 11.27 -1.12
CA ALA A 86 9.18 11.19 -2.03
C ALA A 86 9.46 10.29 -3.24
N SER A 87 10.59 10.51 -3.92
CA SER A 87 10.98 9.74 -5.11
C SER A 87 11.32 8.29 -4.77
N ALA A 88 12.00 8.06 -3.62
CA ALA A 88 12.31 6.72 -3.16
C ALA A 88 11.06 5.91 -2.83
N ALA A 89 10.13 6.51 -2.08
CA ALA A 89 8.86 5.89 -1.74
C ALA A 89 7.99 5.65 -2.98
N THR A 90 7.96 6.59 -3.92
CA THR A 90 7.26 6.41 -5.20
C THR A 90 7.78 5.20 -5.96
N ALA A 91 9.12 5.03 -6.03
CA ALA A 91 9.69 3.87 -6.70
C ALA A 91 9.27 2.53 -6.04
N ILE A 92 9.14 2.50 -4.71
CA ILE A 92 8.63 1.33 -3.97
C ILE A 92 7.14 1.12 -4.25
N ALA A 93 6.34 2.20 -4.21
CA ALA A 93 4.89 2.11 -4.32
C ALA A 93 4.39 1.82 -5.73
N THR A 94 5.11 2.26 -6.77
CA THR A 94 4.66 2.22 -8.17
C THR A 94 5.52 1.35 -9.08
N GLY A 95 6.75 1.01 -8.67
CA GLY A 95 7.75 0.37 -9.52
C GLY A 95 8.43 1.32 -10.52
N GLU A 96 8.09 2.61 -10.52
CA GLU A 96 8.65 3.62 -11.40
C GLU A 96 9.51 4.63 -10.66
N ARG A 97 10.67 4.97 -11.23
CA ARG A 97 11.50 6.08 -10.74
C ARG A 97 10.96 7.40 -11.25
N VAL A 98 10.95 8.39 -10.37
CA VAL A 98 10.53 9.77 -10.66
C VAL A 98 11.63 10.76 -10.27
N ILE A 99 11.42 12.03 -10.53
CA ILE A 99 12.28 13.11 -10.04
C ILE A 99 12.08 13.29 -8.54
N ASN A 100 13.05 13.90 -7.85
CA ASN A 100 12.89 14.26 -6.45
C ASN A 100 11.67 15.17 -6.25
N ARG A 101 11.06 15.10 -5.06
CA ARG A 101 9.81 15.77 -4.66
C ARG A 101 8.54 15.28 -5.38
N ALA A 102 8.62 14.33 -6.30
CA ALA A 102 7.43 13.77 -6.95
C ALA A 102 6.86 12.59 -6.14
N ILE A 103 5.59 12.68 -5.80
CA ILE A 103 4.80 11.62 -5.17
C ILE A 103 3.88 11.02 -6.25
N ALA A 104 4.18 9.80 -6.68
CA ALA A 104 3.42 8.99 -7.63
C ALA A 104 2.93 9.75 -8.88
N ILE A 105 3.74 10.68 -9.39
CA ILE A 105 3.53 11.37 -10.67
C ILE A 105 4.76 11.23 -11.56
N ASN A 106 4.53 11.17 -12.87
CA ASN A 106 5.61 11.17 -13.86
C ASN A 106 6.12 12.60 -14.16
N GLY A 107 7.13 12.72 -15.06
CA GLY A 107 7.71 13.99 -15.45
C GLY A 107 6.74 14.98 -16.13
N GLU A 108 5.58 14.51 -16.58
CA GLU A 108 4.50 15.30 -17.16
C GLU A 108 3.42 15.70 -16.14
N GLY A 109 3.62 15.35 -14.86
CA GLY A 109 2.64 15.57 -13.80
C GLY A 109 1.46 14.58 -13.79
N LYS A 110 1.52 13.52 -14.62
CA LYS A 110 0.47 12.50 -14.69
C LYS A 110 0.64 11.47 -13.58
N ALA A 111 -0.46 11.11 -12.93
CA ALA A 111 -0.51 10.09 -11.90
C ALA A 111 0.01 8.72 -12.39
N ILE A 112 0.82 8.08 -11.56
CA ILE A 112 1.31 6.71 -11.74
C ILE A 112 0.62 5.85 -10.68
N LYS A 113 -0.04 4.78 -11.09
CA LYS A 113 -0.78 3.91 -10.16
C LYS A 113 0.15 3.24 -9.16
N SER A 114 -0.21 3.32 -7.89
CA SER A 114 0.46 2.60 -6.81
C SER A 114 0.00 1.15 -6.69
N ILE A 115 0.75 0.33 -5.96
CA ILE A 115 0.38 -1.06 -5.65
C ILE A 115 -0.95 -1.14 -4.86
N ILE A 116 -1.27 -0.13 -4.03
CA ILE A 116 -2.55 -0.06 -3.30
C ILE A 116 -3.69 0.16 -4.30
N GLU A 117 -3.55 1.09 -5.24
CA GLU A 117 -4.56 1.35 -6.26
C GLU A 117 -4.78 0.12 -7.15
N LEU A 118 -3.69 -0.53 -7.57
CA LEU A 118 -3.78 -1.79 -8.32
C LEU A 118 -4.48 -2.88 -7.51
N ALA A 119 -4.12 -3.06 -6.24
CA ALA A 119 -4.75 -4.05 -5.37
C ALA A 119 -6.26 -3.80 -5.25
N ARG A 120 -6.67 -2.53 -5.13
CA ARG A 120 -8.07 -2.12 -5.08
C ARG A 120 -8.82 -2.46 -6.38
N GLU A 121 -8.24 -2.18 -7.54
CA GLU A 121 -8.80 -2.54 -8.85
C GLU A 121 -9.03 -4.06 -8.98
N TYR A 122 -8.19 -4.87 -8.34
CA TYR A 122 -8.36 -6.32 -8.28
C TYR A 122 -9.28 -6.79 -7.13
N GLY A 123 -10.03 -5.89 -6.51
CA GLY A 123 -10.98 -6.21 -5.42
C GLY A 123 -10.30 -6.70 -4.13
N ARG A 124 -9.05 -6.29 -3.89
CA ARG A 124 -8.32 -6.63 -2.66
C ARG A 124 -8.55 -5.57 -1.60
N ALA A 125 -8.64 -6.00 -0.36
CA ALA A 125 -8.58 -5.08 0.78
C ALA A 125 -7.19 -4.48 0.90
N THR A 126 -7.13 -3.20 1.26
CA THR A 126 -5.91 -2.41 1.32
C THR A 126 -5.75 -1.76 2.69
N GLY A 127 -4.51 -1.65 3.15
CA GLY A 127 -4.21 -1.05 4.44
C GLY A 127 -2.88 -0.32 4.45
N LEU A 128 -2.82 0.74 5.26
CA LEU A 128 -1.62 1.53 5.50
C LEU A 128 -1.47 1.75 7.00
N VAL A 129 -0.33 1.33 7.56
CA VAL A 129 -0.03 1.49 8.98
C VAL A 129 1.36 2.10 9.11
N THR A 130 1.47 3.15 9.90
CA THR A 130 2.73 3.89 10.10
C THR A 130 2.83 4.43 11.52
N ASP A 131 4.04 4.61 12.01
CA ASP A 131 4.36 5.36 13.24
C ASP A 131 4.59 6.86 12.99
N ALA A 132 4.61 7.27 11.71
CA ALA A 132 4.73 8.65 11.26
C ALA A 132 3.35 9.28 10.95
N LYS A 133 3.31 10.47 10.34
CA LYS A 133 2.08 11.07 9.83
C LYS A 133 1.61 10.32 8.58
N LEU A 134 0.31 10.11 8.43
CA LEU A 134 -0.25 9.52 7.21
C LEU A 134 0.09 10.32 5.95
N THR A 135 0.27 11.64 6.08
CA THR A 135 0.59 12.56 5.00
C THR A 135 2.09 12.66 4.66
N ASP A 136 2.97 12.00 5.42
CA ASP A 136 4.39 11.97 5.09
C ASP A 136 4.61 11.28 3.74
N ALA A 137 5.62 11.75 2.99
CA ALA A 137 5.84 11.35 1.60
C ALA A 137 5.96 9.84 1.39
N THR A 138 6.55 9.09 2.35
CA THR A 138 6.64 7.63 2.28
C THR A 138 5.25 6.98 2.26
N ASN A 139 4.34 7.45 3.09
CA ASN A 139 2.98 6.94 3.15
C ASN A 139 2.15 7.45 1.97
N ALA A 140 2.27 8.74 1.68
CA ALA A 140 1.55 9.42 0.60
C ALA A 140 1.80 8.77 -0.77
N ALA A 141 3.00 8.26 -1.05
CA ALA A 141 3.34 7.60 -2.30
C ALA A 141 2.46 6.40 -2.65
N PHE A 142 1.78 5.82 -1.66
CA PHE A 142 0.88 4.69 -1.87
C PHE A 142 -0.55 5.08 -2.25
N TYR A 143 -0.94 6.37 -2.09
CA TYR A 143 -2.33 6.79 -2.33
C TYR A 143 -2.48 8.19 -2.95
N ALA A 144 -1.46 9.06 -2.87
CA ALA A 144 -1.54 10.44 -3.35
C ALA A 144 -0.66 10.67 -4.59
N HIS A 145 -0.99 11.71 -5.37
CA HIS A 145 -0.28 12.07 -6.59
C HIS A 145 -0.02 13.57 -6.61
N THR A 146 1.17 13.98 -6.21
CA THR A 146 1.50 15.40 -6.15
C THR A 146 2.98 15.67 -6.45
N GLY A 147 3.27 16.82 -7.04
CA GLY A 147 4.63 17.34 -7.19
C GLY A 147 5.11 18.14 -5.97
N ASP A 148 4.27 18.29 -4.96
CA ASP A 148 4.65 18.97 -3.73
C ASP A 148 4.40 18.10 -2.48
N PRO A 149 5.43 17.41 -1.99
CA PRO A 149 5.35 16.61 -0.77
C PRO A 149 5.23 17.46 0.51
N SER A 150 5.38 18.78 0.41
CA SER A 150 5.26 19.68 1.55
C SER A 150 3.85 20.24 1.73
N ASP A 151 2.88 19.81 0.93
CA ASP A 151 1.47 20.19 1.05
C ASP A 151 0.64 19.07 1.73
N PRO A 152 0.61 19.01 3.06
CA PRO A 152 -0.14 17.98 3.77
C PRO A 152 -1.65 18.13 3.62
N GLU A 153 -2.16 19.33 3.33
CA GLU A 153 -3.60 19.55 3.14
C GLU A 153 -4.09 18.85 1.88
N LYS A 154 -3.36 19.02 0.78
CA LYS A 154 -3.65 18.35 -0.48
C LYS A 154 -3.51 16.82 -0.35
N ILE A 155 -2.42 16.35 0.28
CA ILE A 155 -2.18 14.94 0.49
C ILE A 155 -3.30 14.31 1.33
N ALA A 156 -3.72 14.95 2.42
CA ALA A 156 -4.83 14.48 3.24
C ALA A 156 -6.17 14.48 2.49
N ALA A 157 -6.41 15.47 1.62
CA ALA A 157 -7.61 15.50 0.78
C ALA A 157 -7.62 14.32 -0.21
N GLU A 158 -6.49 14.03 -0.88
CA GLU A 158 -6.40 12.89 -1.80
C GLU A 158 -6.62 11.54 -1.10
N PHE A 159 -6.24 11.40 0.16
CA PHE A 159 -6.55 10.21 0.95
C PHE A 159 -8.06 9.93 1.02
N VAL A 160 -8.86 10.98 1.27
CA VAL A 160 -10.32 10.88 1.40
C VAL A 160 -11.00 10.77 0.04
N ASP A 161 -10.60 11.63 -0.89
CA ASP A 161 -11.27 11.77 -2.19
C ASP A 161 -11.09 10.52 -3.09
N ARG A 162 -9.95 9.83 -2.97
CA ARG A 162 -9.67 8.62 -3.74
C ARG A 162 -10.27 7.36 -3.15
N GLY A 163 -10.41 7.27 -1.82
CA GLY A 163 -11.04 6.14 -1.14
C GLY A 163 -10.39 4.78 -1.40
N ASN A 164 -9.09 4.74 -1.68
CA ASN A 164 -8.38 3.52 -2.08
C ASN A 164 -7.87 2.68 -0.89
N ILE A 165 -8.07 3.15 0.34
CA ILE A 165 -7.55 2.52 1.56
C ILE A 165 -8.71 2.14 2.46
N ASP A 166 -8.77 0.86 2.85
CA ASP A 166 -9.81 0.32 3.73
C ASP A 166 -9.44 0.48 5.20
N ILE A 167 -8.16 0.42 5.53
CA ILE A 167 -7.65 0.57 6.90
C ILE A 167 -6.45 1.51 6.87
N ALA A 168 -6.48 2.58 7.67
CA ALA A 168 -5.33 3.44 7.88
C ALA A 168 -5.10 3.70 9.36
N MET A 169 -3.85 3.57 9.78
CA MET A 169 -3.41 3.89 11.16
C MET A 169 -2.12 4.67 11.09
N GLY A 170 -2.08 5.84 11.73
CA GLY A 170 -0.90 6.70 11.75
C GLY A 170 -1.14 7.99 12.51
N GLY A 171 -0.12 8.84 12.54
CA GLY A 171 -0.18 10.18 13.11
C GLY A 171 -0.76 11.21 12.14
N GLY A 172 -0.73 12.49 12.56
CA GLY A 172 -1.11 13.63 11.72
C GLY A 172 -2.59 13.96 11.71
N ALA A 173 -3.38 13.52 12.68
CA ALA A 173 -4.84 13.77 12.74
C ALA A 173 -5.20 15.27 12.59
N ALA A 174 -4.35 16.19 13.07
CA ALA A 174 -4.57 17.62 12.92
C ALA A 174 -4.62 18.09 11.46
N GLN A 175 -3.93 17.38 10.56
CA GLN A 175 -3.91 17.69 9.12
C GLN A 175 -5.21 17.28 8.39
N PHE A 176 -6.08 16.54 9.07
CA PHE A 176 -7.40 16.17 8.58
C PHE A 176 -8.52 17.04 9.13
N ILE A 177 -8.22 17.99 10.02
CA ILE A 177 -9.20 18.82 10.75
C ILE A 177 -8.91 20.29 10.43
N PRO A 178 -9.95 21.14 10.18
CA PRO A 178 -9.74 22.55 9.94
C PRO A 178 -9.30 23.31 11.21
N THR A 179 -8.59 24.42 11.03
CA THR A 179 -8.13 25.29 12.13
C THR A 179 -9.27 25.76 13.01
N THR A 180 -10.45 25.97 12.46
CA THR A 180 -11.67 26.34 13.20
C THR A 180 -12.14 25.29 14.22
N LYS A 181 -11.64 24.04 14.08
CA LYS A 181 -11.90 22.91 14.99
C LYS A 181 -10.65 22.42 15.71
N GLY A 182 -9.59 23.23 15.75
CA GLY A 182 -8.34 22.90 16.43
C GLY A 182 -7.38 22.00 15.62
N GLY A 183 -7.55 21.92 14.30
CA GLY A 183 -6.65 21.26 13.38
C GLY A 183 -5.62 22.21 12.74
N GLU A 184 -4.98 21.73 11.66
CA GLU A 184 -3.95 22.46 10.92
C GLU A 184 -4.43 22.93 9.53
N ARG A 185 -5.56 22.42 9.01
CA ARG A 185 -6.06 22.76 7.68
C ARG A 185 -6.55 24.21 7.61
N GLN A 186 -6.14 24.90 6.57
CA GLN A 186 -6.58 26.30 6.31
C GLN A 186 -7.91 26.36 5.56
N ASP A 187 -8.31 25.26 4.89
CA ASP A 187 -9.63 25.13 4.29
C ASP A 187 -10.71 24.79 5.34
N THR A 188 -11.96 24.75 4.93
CA THR A 188 -13.10 24.46 5.83
C THR A 188 -13.44 22.98 5.95
N ARG A 189 -12.70 22.10 5.26
CA ARG A 189 -12.99 20.65 5.22
C ARG A 189 -12.61 19.97 6.53
N ASP A 190 -13.53 19.20 7.07
CA ASP A 190 -13.29 18.27 8.16
C ASP A 190 -13.23 16.84 7.57
N LEU A 191 -12.02 16.44 7.18
CA LEU A 191 -11.80 15.15 6.51
C LEU A 191 -12.10 13.96 7.41
N LEU A 192 -11.97 14.08 8.75
CA LEU A 192 -12.37 13.00 9.64
C LEU A 192 -13.89 12.84 9.69
N LEU A 193 -14.64 13.94 9.59
CA LEU A 193 -16.10 13.88 9.50
C LEU A 193 -16.54 13.27 8.15
N GLU A 194 -15.87 13.64 7.06
CA GLU A 194 -16.11 13.07 5.74
C GLU A 194 -15.85 11.55 5.72
N LEU A 195 -14.73 11.11 6.31
CA LEU A 195 -14.42 9.68 6.45
C LEU A 195 -15.51 8.92 7.23
N ARG A 196 -16.02 9.51 8.31
CA ARG A 196 -17.17 8.92 9.03
C ARG A 196 -18.41 8.82 8.16
N GLY A 197 -18.69 9.87 7.37
CA GLY A 197 -19.78 9.87 6.40
C GLY A 197 -19.63 8.77 5.34
N ASN A 198 -18.39 8.45 4.96
CA ASN A 198 -18.04 7.37 4.05
C ASN A 198 -18.00 5.98 4.71
N GLY A 199 -18.39 5.89 6.00
CA GLY A 199 -18.51 4.62 6.73
C GLY A 199 -17.25 4.16 7.47
N PHE A 200 -16.23 5.02 7.60
CA PHE A 200 -15.03 4.71 8.39
C PHE A 200 -15.30 4.88 9.89
N ASP A 201 -14.80 3.94 10.68
CA ASP A 201 -14.70 4.09 12.13
C ASP A 201 -13.43 4.87 12.47
N ILE A 202 -13.57 6.04 13.09
CA ILE A 202 -12.44 6.84 13.53
C ILE A 202 -12.08 6.43 14.96
N VAL A 203 -10.98 5.71 15.08
CA VAL A 203 -10.43 5.22 16.35
C VAL A 203 -9.20 6.04 16.74
N ARG A 204 -9.05 6.34 18.03
CA ARG A 204 -7.94 7.15 18.55
C ARG A 204 -7.09 6.40 19.58
N THR A 205 -7.67 5.36 20.16
CA THR A 205 -7.01 4.57 21.20
C THR A 205 -7.08 3.08 20.87
N ARG A 206 -6.24 2.30 21.55
CA ARG A 206 -6.30 0.84 21.46
C ARG A 206 -7.68 0.31 21.88
N THR A 207 -8.26 0.90 22.91
CA THR A 207 -9.60 0.51 23.40
C THR A 207 -10.66 0.75 22.34
N ASP A 208 -10.61 1.89 21.64
CA ASP A 208 -11.55 2.17 20.54
C ASP A 208 -11.41 1.11 19.43
N LEU A 209 -10.16 0.76 19.07
CA LEU A 209 -9.89 -0.26 18.05
C LEU A 209 -10.43 -1.65 18.48
N GLU A 210 -10.24 -2.02 19.74
CA GLU A 210 -10.73 -3.28 20.28
C GLU A 210 -12.26 -3.31 20.34
N ALA A 211 -12.90 -2.16 20.50
CA ALA A 211 -14.36 -2.03 20.48
C ALA A 211 -14.98 -2.17 19.08
N VAL A 212 -14.21 -1.99 18.00
CA VAL A 212 -14.70 -2.20 16.63
C VAL A 212 -15.09 -3.66 16.45
N PRO A 213 -16.33 -3.98 16.04
CA PRO A 213 -16.78 -5.35 15.86
C PRO A 213 -15.91 -6.15 14.89
N ALA A 214 -15.65 -7.42 15.19
CA ALA A 214 -14.78 -8.27 14.36
C ALA A 214 -15.25 -8.37 12.91
N TRP A 215 -16.56 -8.38 12.66
CA TRP A 215 -17.14 -8.44 11.32
C TRP A 215 -16.88 -7.16 10.51
N ARG A 216 -16.73 -6.00 11.15
CA ARG A 216 -16.34 -4.74 10.48
C ARG A 216 -14.86 -4.73 10.16
N ARG A 217 -14.03 -5.30 11.04
CA ARG A 217 -12.58 -5.41 10.82
C ARG A 217 -12.21 -6.36 9.69
N SER A 218 -13.09 -7.30 9.35
CA SER A 218 -12.83 -8.33 8.32
C SER A 218 -13.54 -8.07 6.99
N LYS A 219 -14.36 -7.01 6.89
CA LYS A 219 -15.05 -6.70 5.64
C LYS A 219 -14.13 -5.88 4.74
N PRO A 220 -13.70 -6.41 3.57
CA PRO A 220 -13.18 -5.54 2.54
C PRO A 220 -14.28 -4.55 2.18
N ALA A 221 -13.95 -3.27 2.02
CA ALA A 221 -14.91 -2.31 1.52
C ALA A 221 -15.46 -2.86 0.20
N GLY A 222 -16.76 -3.11 0.18
CA GLY A 222 -17.45 -3.55 -1.03
C GLY A 222 -17.36 -2.47 -2.11
N PRO A 223 -17.64 -2.83 -3.38
CA PRO A 223 -17.67 -1.90 -4.47
C PRO A 223 -18.67 -0.78 -4.24
#